data_dd9f427d7f034ff51e4123ade2213f0c
#
_entry.id   dd9f427d7f034ff51e4123ade2213f0c
#
_cell.length_a   1.000
_cell.length_b   1.000
_cell.length_c   1.000
_cell.angle_alpha   90.00
_cell.angle_beta   90.00
_cell.angle_gamma   90.00
#
_symmetry.space_group_name_H-M   'P 1'
#
loop_
_entity.id
_entity.type
_entity.pdbx_description
1 polymer ?
#
loop_
_entity_poly.entity_id
_entity_poly.type
_entity_poly.pdbx_seq_one_letter_code
_entity_poly.pdbx_strand_id
1 'polypeptide(L)'
;MKYFVYFSLTGNGDYLASLMEEKGYTSIKVEMVKRPKKVGFFTILKFGGRAGFKKKEKIQSLNMEIKPEDEVVIGSPVWNDRLSTPILTVLDQYNFNKETTRFVFYPAGETVKKAYKQIMKMGFTKGGVTISYPVKKKEEAEKIIKDTF
;
A
#
# COMPACT_ATOMS: atom_id res chain seq x y z
N MET A 1 -2.33 -3.39 18.92
CA MET A 1 -2.60 -2.10 18.26
C MET A 1 -3.07 -2.32 16.82
N LYS A 2 -3.54 -1.25 16.15
CA LYS A 2 -3.94 -1.30 14.73
C LYS A 2 -3.06 -0.37 13.93
N TYR A 3 -2.44 -0.86 12.87
CA TYR A 3 -1.55 -0.08 12.01
C TYR A 3 -2.00 -0.09 10.55
N PHE A 4 -1.96 1.07 9.92
CA PHE A 4 -2.07 1.22 8.47
C PHE A 4 -0.73 1.68 7.90
N VAL A 5 0.04 0.74 7.35
CA VAL A 5 1.36 1.01 6.74
C VAL A 5 1.15 1.22 5.24
N TYR A 6 1.47 2.40 4.73
CA TYR A 6 1.11 2.74 3.35
C TYR A 6 2.15 3.60 2.65
N PHE A 7 2.14 3.53 1.32
CA PHE A 7 2.87 4.44 0.46
C PHE A 7 1.92 5.27 -0.39
N SER A 8 2.21 6.57 -0.57
CA SER A 8 1.41 7.47 -1.40
C SER A 8 2.30 8.35 -2.27
N LEU A 9 2.12 8.28 -3.59
CA LEU A 9 2.81 9.15 -4.55
C LEU A 9 1.95 10.36 -4.95
N THR A 10 0.65 10.17 -5.11
CA THR A 10 -0.30 11.14 -5.67
C THR A 10 -1.39 11.59 -4.70
N GLY A 11 -1.31 11.21 -3.42
CA GLY A 11 -2.29 11.58 -2.39
C GLY A 11 -3.40 10.55 -2.15
N ASN A 12 -3.56 9.53 -3.00
CA ASN A 12 -4.57 8.49 -2.81
C ASN A 12 -4.39 7.71 -1.50
N GLY A 13 -3.14 7.33 -1.18
CA GLY A 13 -2.82 6.66 0.08
C GLY A 13 -2.99 7.57 1.29
N ASP A 14 -2.67 8.86 1.17
CA ASP A 14 -2.86 9.84 2.26
C ASP A 14 -4.35 10.01 2.60
N TYR A 15 -5.22 10.03 1.58
CA TYR A 15 -6.66 10.09 1.81
C TYR A 15 -7.18 8.81 2.49
N LEU A 16 -6.74 7.64 2.05
CA LEU A 16 -7.10 6.38 2.70
C LEU A 16 -6.59 6.32 4.14
N ALA A 17 -5.41 6.87 4.41
CA ALA A 17 -4.88 6.94 5.77
C ALA A 17 -5.80 7.72 6.71
N SER A 18 -6.34 8.86 6.26
CA SER A 18 -7.31 9.62 7.08
C SER A 18 -8.57 8.80 7.41
N LEU A 19 -9.08 8.03 6.45
CA LEU A 19 -10.23 7.14 6.70
C LEU A 19 -9.89 6.00 7.66
N MET A 20 -8.69 5.45 7.55
CA MET A 20 -8.22 4.39 8.45
C MET A 20 -8.00 4.91 9.88
N GLU A 21 -7.54 6.15 10.04
CA GLU A 21 -7.41 6.81 11.34
C GLU A 21 -8.76 6.98 12.04
N GLU A 22 -9.82 7.31 11.30
CA GLU A 22 -11.19 7.33 11.82
C GLU A 22 -11.67 5.95 12.33
N LYS A 23 -11.06 4.88 11.85
CA LYS A 23 -11.27 3.49 12.31
C LYS A 23 -10.33 3.05 13.44
N GLY A 24 -9.54 3.97 13.98
CA GLY A 24 -8.62 3.72 15.08
C GLY A 24 -7.29 3.09 14.68
N TYR A 25 -6.92 3.16 13.40
CA TYR A 25 -5.58 2.75 12.95
C TYR A 25 -4.57 3.88 13.16
N THR A 26 -3.36 3.51 13.53
CA THR A 26 -2.21 4.41 13.47
C THR A 26 -1.60 4.32 12.08
N SER A 27 -1.62 5.43 11.35
CA SER A 27 -1.08 5.49 9.99
C SER A 27 0.44 5.67 10.02
N ILE A 28 1.13 4.82 9.27
CA ILE A 28 2.59 4.86 9.11
C ILE A 28 2.90 5.02 7.62
N LYS A 29 3.30 6.22 7.24
CA LYS A 29 3.66 6.52 5.86
C LYS A 29 5.07 6.03 5.53
N VAL A 30 5.17 5.26 4.47
CA VAL A 30 6.45 4.84 3.90
C VAL A 30 7.01 5.98 3.05
N GLU A 31 8.20 6.44 3.37
CA GLU A 31 8.90 7.49 2.62
C GLU A 31 10.12 6.91 1.88
N MET A 32 10.26 7.29 0.60
CA MET A 32 11.45 6.94 -0.17
C MET A 32 12.63 7.84 0.23
N VAL A 33 13.85 7.28 0.25
CA VAL A 33 15.09 8.06 0.46
C VAL A 33 15.26 9.10 -0.64
N LYS A 34 14.90 8.74 -1.89
CA LYS A 34 14.93 9.64 -3.05
C LYS A 34 13.54 9.75 -3.66
N ARG A 35 12.73 10.67 -3.15
CA ARG A 35 11.42 10.95 -3.71
C ARG A 35 11.54 11.84 -4.95
N PRO A 36 10.79 11.59 -6.04
CA PRO A 36 10.75 12.50 -7.18
C PRO A 36 10.16 13.85 -6.77
N LYS A 37 10.84 14.94 -7.18
CA LYS A 37 10.38 16.32 -6.87
C LYS A 37 9.05 16.68 -7.53
N LYS A 38 8.79 16.13 -8.72
CA LYS A 38 7.53 16.30 -9.48
C LYS A 38 7.02 14.94 -9.90
N VAL A 39 5.71 14.73 -9.74
CA VAL A 39 5.02 13.53 -10.24
C VAL A 39 4.38 13.88 -11.58
N GLY A 40 4.90 13.33 -12.65
CA GLY A 40 4.38 13.49 -14.01
C GLY A 40 4.32 12.15 -14.73
N PHE A 41 3.88 12.19 -16.00
CA PHE A 41 3.72 10.99 -16.83
C PHE A 41 5.00 10.12 -16.88
N PHE A 42 6.16 10.74 -17.10
CA PHE A 42 7.45 10.00 -17.14
C PHE A 42 7.83 9.39 -15.79
N THR A 43 7.48 10.05 -14.68
CA THR A 43 7.69 9.50 -13.33
C THR A 43 6.85 8.25 -13.14
N ILE A 44 5.58 8.28 -13.53
CA ILE A 44 4.64 7.15 -13.45
C ILE A 44 5.14 5.99 -14.31
N LEU A 45 5.58 6.24 -15.54
CA LEU A 45 6.16 5.21 -16.42
C LEU A 45 7.43 4.58 -15.81
N LYS A 46 8.32 5.39 -15.24
CA LYS A 46 9.54 4.90 -14.59
C LYS A 46 9.24 3.96 -13.43
N PHE A 47 8.31 4.34 -12.55
CA PHE A 47 7.93 3.50 -11.41
C PHE A 47 7.14 2.27 -11.85
N GLY A 48 6.28 2.38 -12.85
CA GLY A 48 5.61 1.23 -13.45
C GLY A 48 6.60 0.22 -14.05
N GLY A 49 7.62 0.70 -14.76
CA GLY A 49 8.71 -0.13 -15.26
C GLY A 49 9.51 -0.82 -14.14
N ARG A 50 9.86 -0.09 -13.08
CA ARG A 50 10.55 -0.65 -11.91
C ARG A 50 9.71 -1.72 -11.20
N ALA A 51 8.41 -1.49 -11.01
CA ALA A 51 7.50 -2.49 -10.46
C ALA A 51 7.43 -3.73 -11.35
N GLY A 52 7.44 -3.56 -12.67
CA GLY A 52 7.48 -4.66 -13.64
C GLY A 52 8.71 -5.56 -13.48
N PHE A 53 9.86 -4.98 -13.18
CA PHE A 53 11.10 -5.71 -12.90
C PHE A 53 11.26 -6.09 -11.42
N LYS A 54 10.27 -5.87 -10.57
CA LYS A 54 10.31 -6.14 -9.11
C LYS A 54 11.49 -5.44 -8.40
N LYS A 55 11.91 -4.30 -8.89
CA LYS A 55 12.98 -3.51 -8.26
C LYS A 55 12.47 -2.90 -6.96
N LYS A 56 13.27 -3.02 -5.90
CA LYS A 56 12.98 -2.40 -4.60
C LYS A 56 13.53 -0.97 -4.55
N GLU A 57 12.79 -0.08 -3.94
CA GLU A 57 13.24 1.29 -3.66
C GLU A 57 13.84 1.37 -2.25
N LYS A 58 14.85 2.21 -2.07
CA LYS A 58 15.34 2.52 -0.73
C LYS A 58 14.31 3.40 -0.02
N ILE A 59 13.89 2.94 1.15
CA ILE A 59 12.96 3.66 2.02
C ILE A 59 13.67 4.18 3.27
N GLN A 60 13.11 5.20 3.90
CA GLN A 60 13.51 5.62 5.23
C GLN A 60 13.06 4.56 6.24
N SER A 61 13.82 4.41 7.34
CA SER A 61 13.42 3.49 8.40
C SER A 61 12.06 3.88 8.97
N LEU A 62 11.19 2.90 9.11
CA LEU A 62 9.88 3.11 9.72
C LEU A 62 10.05 3.07 11.25
N ASN A 63 9.51 4.09 11.92
CA ASN A 63 9.47 4.11 13.38
C ASN A 63 8.26 3.31 13.87
N MET A 64 8.37 1.99 13.78
CA MET A 64 7.32 1.07 14.23
C MET A 64 7.91 -0.19 14.82
N GLU A 65 7.27 -0.67 15.88
CA GLU A 65 7.48 -1.98 16.45
C GLU A 65 6.15 -2.74 16.35
N ILE A 66 6.08 -3.69 15.43
CA ILE A 66 4.87 -4.49 15.20
C ILE A 66 5.00 -5.80 15.97
N LYS A 67 4.02 -6.06 16.83
CA LYS A 67 3.90 -7.31 17.58
C LYS A 67 3.05 -8.33 16.83
N PRO A 68 3.19 -9.62 17.09
CA PRO A 68 2.42 -10.67 16.43
C PRO A 68 0.89 -10.52 16.57
N GLU A 69 0.43 -9.93 17.65
CA GLU A 69 -0.99 -9.68 17.95
C GLU A 69 -1.54 -8.40 17.34
N ASP A 70 -0.71 -7.55 16.76
CA ASP A 70 -1.16 -6.30 16.16
C ASP A 70 -1.92 -6.55 14.85
N GLU A 71 -2.98 -5.79 14.66
CA GLU A 71 -3.71 -5.77 13.39
C GLU A 71 -3.00 -4.85 12.41
N VAL A 72 -2.57 -5.40 11.28
CA VAL A 72 -1.85 -4.63 10.26
C VAL A 72 -2.59 -4.66 8.94
N VAL A 73 -2.76 -3.46 8.37
CA VAL A 73 -3.25 -3.26 7.00
C VAL A 73 -2.15 -2.57 6.20
N ILE A 74 -1.83 -3.11 5.04
CA ILE A 74 -0.80 -2.54 4.15
C ILE A 74 -1.46 -1.92 2.93
N GLY A 75 -1.25 -0.62 2.75
CA GLY A 75 -1.76 0.16 1.62
C GLY A 75 -0.71 0.33 0.52
N SER A 76 -1.04 -0.06 -0.71
CA SER A 76 -0.15 0.09 -1.86
C SER A 76 -0.85 0.66 -3.08
N PRO A 77 -0.31 1.72 -3.71
CA PRO A 77 -0.66 2.00 -5.09
C PRO A 77 -0.25 0.80 -5.94
N VAL A 78 -0.95 0.61 -7.05
CA VAL A 78 -0.65 -0.46 -8.00
C VAL A 78 0.05 0.15 -9.21
N TRP A 79 1.24 -0.35 -9.50
CA TRP A 79 2.07 0.07 -10.63
C TRP A 79 2.32 -1.11 -11.55
N ASN A 80 1.90 -1.00 -12.81
CA ASN A 80 1.98 -2.08 -13.78
C ASN A 80 1.40 -3.40 -13.20
N ASP A 81 0.18 -3.31 -12.65
CA ASP A 81 -0.56 -4.44 -12.06
C ASP A 81 0.11 -5.10 -10.83
N ARG A 82 1.14 -4.47 -10.25
CA ARG A 82 1.95 -4.98 -9.13
C ARG A 82 1.95 -4.02 -7.94
N LEU A 83 2.36 -4.53 -6.80
CA LEU A 83 2.68 -3.71 -5.64
C LEU A 83 3.73 -2.65 -5.99
N SER A 84 3.59 -1.47 -5.42
CA SER A 84 4.60 -0.42 -5.54
C SER A 84 5.93 -0.86 -4.95
N THR A 85 7.02 -0.38 -5.55
CA THR A 85 8.37 -0.78 -5.14
C THR A 85 8.73 -0.39 -3.70
N PRO A 86 8.27 0.75 -3.13
CA PRO A 86 8.46 1.02 -1.70
C PRO A 86 7.77 0.00 -0.80
N ILE A 87 6.56 -0.45 -1.14
CA ILE A 87 5.86 -1.48 -0.36
C ILE A 87 6.53 -2.84 -0.49
N LEU A 88 7.08 -3.20 -1.66
CA LEU A 88 7.90 -4.40 -1.78
C LEU A 88 9.11 -4.37 -0.84
N THR A 89 9.72 -3.20 -0.67
CA THR A 89 10.84 -3.02 0.27
C THR A 89 10.39 -3.19 1.72
N VAL A 90 9.23 -2.62 2.08
CA VAL A 90 8.63 -2.80 3.42
C VAL A 90 8.39 -4.28 3.73
N LEU A 91 7.78 -5.01 2.80
CA LEU A 91 7.50 -6.44 2.96
C LEU A 91 8.75 -7.32 3.04
N ASP A 92 9.88 -6.83 2.55
CA ASP A 92 11.16 -7.50 2.62
C ASP A 92 11.92 -7.21 3.94
N GLN A 93 11.83 -5.99 4.43
CA GLN A 93 12.60 -5.52 5.59
C GLN A 93 11.91 -5.73 6.93
N TYR A 94 10.57 -5.79 6.94
CA TYR A 94 9.77 -5.90 8.16
C TYR A 94 9.00 -7.21 8.19
N ASN A 95 8.93 -7.81 9.37
CA ASN A 95 8.24 -9.08 9.55
C ASN A 95 6.77 -8.83 9.93
N PHE A 96 5.85 -9.22 9.05
CA PHE A 96 4.42 -9.12 9.25
C PHE A 96 3.80 -10.51 9.45
N ASN A 97 2.79 -10.59 10.31
CA ASN A 97 2.04 -11.83 10.47
C ASN A 97 1.28 -12.15 9.18
N LYS A 98 1.66 -13.25 8.52
CA LYS A 98 1.12 -13.66 7.21
C LYS A 98 -0.35 -14.07 7.26
N GLU A 99 -0.84 -14.50 8.41
CA GLU A 99 -2.21 -14.96 8.59
C GLU A 99 -3.20 -13.84 8.94
N THR A 100 -2.72 -12.71 9.46
CA THR A 100 -3.60 -11.62 9.93
C THR A 100 -3.47 -10.34 9.12
N THR A 101 -2.34 -10.11 8.46
CA THR A 101 -2.11 -8.91 7.65
C THR A 101 -3.03 -8.86 6.44
N ARG A 102 -3.71 -7.72 6.26
CA ARG A 102 -4.60 -7.43 5.13
C ARG A 102 -4.02 -6.34 4.23
N PHE A 103 -4.55 -6.21 3.02
CA PHE A 103 -4.06 -5.24 2.05
C PHE A 103 -5.17 -4.32 1.54
N VAL A 104 -4.79 -3.09 1.20
CA VAL A 104 -5.61 -2.16 0.42
C VAL A 104 -4.82 -1.77 -0.82
N PHE A 105 -5.34 -2.14 -1.99
CA PHE A 105 -4.77 -1.77 -3.28
C PHE A 105 -5.52 -0.57 -3.83
N TYR A 106 -4.80 0.46 -4.29
CA TYR A 106 -5.41 1.63 -4.92
C TYR A 106 -4.83 1.91 -6.31
N PRO A 107 -5.31 1.14 -7.31
CA PRO A 107 -4.91 1.31 -8.69
C PRO A 107 -5.49 2.58 -9.30
N ALA A 108 -4.82 3.08 -10.34
CA ALA A 108 -5.31 4.13 -11.22
C ALA A 108 -5.79 3.52 -12.55
N GLY A 109 -6.78 2.61 -12.48
CA GLY A 109 -7.36 1.93 -13.64
C GLY A 109 -6.73 0.60 -14.03
N GLU A 110 -5.59 0.22 -13.41
CA GLU A 110 -4.97 -1.08 -13.63
C GLU A 110 -5.73 -2.21 -12.91
N THR A 111 -5.48 -3.44 -13.33
CA THR A 111 -5.90 -4.61 -12.55
C THR A 111 -4.97 -4.80 -11.34
N VAL A 112 -5.36 -5.66 -10.42
CA VAL A 112 -4.55 -6.00 -9.22
C VAL A 112 -4.14 -7.47 -9.19
N LYS A 113 -4.31 -8.19 -10.30
CA LYS A 113 -4.08 -9.64 -10.37
C LYS A 113 -2.65 -10.03 -10.02
N LYS A 114 -1.66 -9.29 -10.52
CA LYS A 114 -0.26 -9.58 -10.24
C LYS A 114 0.12 -9.18 -8.81
N ALA A 115 -0.44 -8.07 -8.29
CA ALA A 115 -0.27 -7.68 -6.89
C ALA A 115 -0.79 -8.76 -5.94
N TYR A 116 -1.99 -9.30 -6.21
CA TYR A 116 -2.52 -10.44 -5.47
C TYR A 116 -1.60 -11.66 -5.52
N LYS A 117 -1.11 -12.03 -6.71
CA LYS A 117 -0.15 -13.14 -6.85
C LYS A 117 1.13 -12.91 -6.06
N GLN A 118 1.61 -11.65 -5.98
CA GLN A 118 2.81 -11.32 -5.20
C GLN A 118 2.58 -11.59 -3.71
N ILE A 119 1.49 -11.09 -3.11
CA ILE A 119 1.23 -11.30 -1.69
C ILE A 119 0.97 -12.78 -1.36
N MET A 120 0.28 -13.51 -2.23
CA MET A 120 0.07 -14.95 -2.05
C MET A 120 1.39 -15.74 -2.09
N LYS A 121 2.30 -15.42 -3.03
CA LYS A 121 3.65 -16.02 -3.08
C LYS A 121 4.49 -15.70 -1.84
N MET A 122 4.27 -14.56 -1.20
CA MET A 122 4.92 -14.20 0.05
C MET A 122 4.30 -14.89 1.28
N GLY A 123 3.24 -15.67 1.08
CA GLY A 123 2.56 -16.44 2.13
C GLY A 123 1.43 -15.71 2.86
N PHE A 124 1.02 -14.52 2.40
CA PHE A 124 -0.13 -13.82 3.01
C PHE A 124 -1.44 -14.49 2.62
N THR A 125 -2.31 -14.74 3.60
CA THR A 125 -3.54 -15.52 3.40
C THR A 125 -4.83 -14.71 3.43
N LYS A 126 -4.84 -13.54 4.05
CA LYS A 126 -6.05 -12.71 4.19
C LYS A 126 -6.45 -11.93 2.95
N GLY A 127 -5.54 -11.78 1.98
CA GLY A 127 -5.83 -10.98 0.80
C GLY A 127 -6.03 -9.49 1.09
N GLY A 128 -6.87 -8.83 0.30
CA GLY A 128 -7.10 -7.40 0.44
C GLY A 128 -8.30 -6.90 -0.35
N VAL A 129 -8.57 -5.61 -0.25
CA VAL A 129 -9.61 -4.91 -1.00
C VAL A 129 -8.99 -3.96 -2.02
N THR A 130 -9.72 -3.66 -3.06
CA THR A 130 -9.32 -2.73 -4.12
C THR A 130 -10.19 -1.49 -4.07
N ILE A 131 -9.56 -0.32 -4.01
CA ILE A 131 -10.21 0.99 -4.02
C ILE A 131 -9.57 1.80 -5.14
N SER A 132 -10.22 1.83 -6.30
CA SER A 132 -9.71 2.56 -7.47
C SER A 132 -9.97 4.05 -7.33
N TYR A 133 -8.96 4.88 -7.59
CA TYR A 133 -9.06 6.35 -7.53
C TYR A 133 -9.68 6.90 -6.23
N PRO A 134 -9.16 6.59 -5.05
CA PRO A 134 -9.81 6.96 -3.78
C PRO A 134 -10.17 8.45 -3.66
N VAL A 135 -9.26 9.35 -4.07
CA VAL A 135 -9.49 10.80 -4.00
C VAL A 135 -10.60 11.26 -4.96
N LYS A 136 -10.73 10.60 -6.12
CA LYS A 136 -11.78 10.94 -7.12
C LYS A 136 -13.13 10.32 -6.78
N LYS A 137 -13.13 9.17 -6.12
CA LYS A 137 -14.32 8.36 -5.78
C LYS A 137 -14.47 8.23 -4.26
N LYS A 138 -14.56 9.37 -3.58
CA LYS A 138 -14.56 9.43 -2.11
C LYS A 138 -15.65 8.60 -1.46
N GLU A 139 -16.90 8.72 -1.92
CA GLU A 139 -18.04 7.98 -1.37
C GLU A 139 -17.85 6.45 -1.48
N GLU A 140 -17.31 5.98 -2.63
CA GLU A 140 -17.01 4.56 -2.81
C GLU A 140 -15.89 4.11 -1.85
N ALA A 141 -14.83 4.91 -1.71
CA ALA A 141 -13.72 4.63 -0.81
C ALA A 141 -14.17 4.58 0.65
N GLU A 142 -14.95 5.56 1.11
CA GLU A 142 -15.52 5.62 2.45
C GLU A 142 -16.39 4.39 2.75
N LYS A 143 -17.26 4.02 1.79
CA LYS A 143 -18.11 2.84 1.94
C LYS A 143 -17.29 1.56 2.07
N ILE A 144 -16.29 1.35 1.20
CA ILE A 144 -15.46 0.15 1.25
C ILE A 144 -14.69 0.07 2.57
N ILE A 145 -14.08 1.18 3.01
CA ILE A 145 -13.37 1.23 4.30
C ILE A 145 -14.32 0.95 5.46
N LYS A 146 -15.50 1.56 5.45
CA LYS A 146 -16.53 1.35 6.50
C LYS A 146 -16.97 -0.11 6.59
N ASP A 147 -17.18 -0.76 5.45
CA ASP A 147 -17.72 -2.12 5.40
C ASP A 147 -16.63 -3.19 5.64
N THR A 148 -15.35 -2.85 5.51
CA THR A 148 -14.23 -3.80 5.58
C THR A 148 -13.46 -3.73 6.90
N PHE A 149 -13.30 -2.55 7.46
CA PHE A 149 -12.48 -2.25 8.63
C PHE A 149 -13.27 -1.52 9.73
#